data_d3175d8c316022b6bd44682af9117007
#
_entry.id   d3175d8c316022b6bd44682af9117007
#
_cell.length_a   1.000
_cell.length_b   1.000
_cell.length_c   1.000
_cell.angle_alpha   90.00
_cell.angle_beta   90.00
_cell.angle_gamma   90.00
#
_symmetry.space_group_name_H-M   'P 1'
#
loop_
_entity.id
_entity.type
_entity.pdbx_description
1 polymer ?
#
loop_
_entity_poly.entity_id
_entity_poly.type
_entity_poly.pdbx_seq_one_letter_code
_entity_poly.pdbx_strand_id
1 'polypeptide(L)'
;MQRRQFIGRSLAASIAVFSSGHALGAATSPPAPLPKRKRVRVAFMVGHHANVIDTAGPWEVFQDASTPAGDDAPFELYTVAPEDGLLEMTGGLKIQPHYTIGNAPQPNVIVVPAHQSTSESRDWLKRASAGTDVTMSVCTGAFQLARTGLLTGIPATTHHEFFDSFAKEFPDIELRRGLRFVDSGRIATAGGLTSGIDLALHVVSRYYGVETAAATAAYMEYTSDAWRG
;
A
#
# COMPACT_ATOMS: atom_id res chain seq x y z
N MET A 1 41.94 5.88 -77.54
CA MET A 1 41.88 5.95 -76.05
C MET A 1 40.58 6.63 -75.69
N GLN A 2 39.54 5.84 -75.32
CA GLN A 2 38.20 6.37 -74.96
C GLN A 2 37.95 6.11 -73.49
N ARG A 3 37.72 7.17 -72.70
CA ARG A 3 37.27 7.14 -71.34
C ARG A 3 35.75 6.99 -71.31
N ARG A 4 35.22 5.85 -70.76
CA ARG A 4 33.83 5.66 -70.48
C ARG A 4 33.50 6.22 -69.08
N GLN A 5 32.61 7.19 -69.07
CA GLN A 5 32.02 7.72 -67.87
C GLN A 5 30.90 6.79 -67.39
N PHE A 6 30.97 6.27 -66.12
CA PHE A 6 29.88 5.60 -65.50
C PHE A 6 29.05 6.60 -64.63
N ILE A 7 27.81 6.77 -65.01
CA ILE A 7 26.85 7.59 -64.27
C ILE A 7 26.26 6.66 -63.19
N GLY A 8 26.63 6.93 -61.93
CA GLY A 8 26.02 6.24 -60.78
C GLY A 8 24.66 6.85 -60.43
N ARG A 9 23.61 6.07 -60.51
CA ARG A 9 22.28 6.41 -59.95
C ARG A 9 22.28 6.17 -58.47
N SER A 10 22.21 7.23 -57.65
CA SER A 10 21.98 7.16 -56.21
C SER A 10 20.50 6.87 -55.95
N LEU A 11 20.20 5.69 -55.46
CA LEU A 11 18.92 5.41 -54.80
C LEU A 11 18.95 6.00 -53.38
N ALA A 12 18.14 7.02 -53.16
CA ALA A 12 17.86 7.50 -51.78
C ALA A 12 16.89 6.53 -51.11
N ALA A 13 17.38 5.74 -50.20
CA ALA A 13 16.53 4.93 -49.32
C ALA A 13 16.04 5.81 -48.16
N SER A 14 14.76 6.14 -48.18
CA SER A 14 14.10 6.83 -47.06
C SER A 14 13.91 5.86 -45.89
N ILE A 15 14.70 6.03 -44.85
CA ILE A 15 14.51 5.30 -43.60
C ILE A 15 13.38 5.99 -42.82
N ALA A 16 12.19 5.37 -42.81
CA ALA A 16 11.10 5.76 -41.93
C ALA A 16 11.48 5.35 -40.48
N VAL A 17 11.87 6.34 -39.69
CA VAL A 17 12.07 6.15 -38.24
C VAL A 17 10.67 6.03 -37.60
N PHE A 18 10.25 4.82 -37.32
CA PHE A 18 9.10 4.58 -36.44
C PHE A 18 9.50 4.98 -35.00
N SER A 19 9.17 6.19 -34.63
CA SER A 19 9.20 6.65 -33.24
C SER A 19 8.12 5.88 -32.46
N SER A 20 8.52 4.80 -31.81
CA SER A 20 7.69 4.14 -30.82
C SER A 20 7.55 5.10 -29.64
N GLY A 21 6.48 5.88 -29.64
CA GLY A 21 6.10 6.69 -28.49
C GLY A 21 5.80 5.78 -27.31
N HIS A 22 6.79 5.60 -26.42
CA HIS A 22 6.52 5.11 -25.08
C HIS A 22 5.67 6.20 -24.43
N ALA A 23 4.39 5.91 -24.21
CA ALA A 23 3.55 6.71 -23.34
C ALA A 23 4.24 6.70 -21.95
N LEU A 24 4.95 7.77 -21.65
CA LEU A 24 5.37 8.08 -20.29
C LEU A 24 4.09 8.13 -19.46
N GLY A 25 3.89 7.09 -18.63
CA GLY A 25 2.80 7.08 -17.67
C GLY A 25 2.85 8.41 -16.94
N ALA A 26 1.71 9.11 -16.90
CA ALA A 26 1.58 10.36 -16.16
C ALA A 26 2.15 10.13 -14.76
N ALA A 27 3.21 10.83 -14.41
CA ALA A 27 3.74 10.87 -13.07
C ALA A 27 2.58 11.38 -12.18
N THR A 28 2.00 10.49 -11.40
CA THR A 28 1.00 10.89 -10.41
C THR A 28 1.71 11.82 -9.44
N SER A 29 1.19 13.04 -9.28
CA SER A 29 1.71 13.97 -8.27
C SER A 29 1.77 13.24 -6.92
N PRO A 30 2.81 13.48 -6.11
CA PRO A 30 2.89 12.85 -4.80
C PRO A 30 1.61 13.16 -4.01
N PRO A 31 1.07 12.19 -3.27
CA PRO A 31 -0.16 12.37 -2.52
C PRO A 31 0.02 13.51 -1.50
N ALA A 32 -1.05 14.28 -1.31
CA ALA A 32 -1.04 15.43 -0.40
C ALA A 32 -0.68 15.02 1.04
N PRO A 33 -0.02 15.90 1.80
CA PRO A 33 0.20 15.69 3.24
C PRO A 33 -1.11 15.39 3.96
N LEU A 34 -1.03 14.55 4.99
CA LEU A 34 -2.18 14.22 5.83
C LEU A 34 -2.43 15.31 6.89
N PRO A 35 -3.63 15.34 7.49
CA PRO A 35 -3.95 16.33 8.52
C PRO A 35 -2.99 16.22 9.71
N LYS A 36 -2.47 17.36 10.19
CA LYS A 36 -1.65 17.39 11.42
C LYS A 36 -2.48 16.93 12.60
N ARG A 37 -2.00 15.93 13.32
CA ARG A 37 -2.63 15.37 14.52
C ARG A 37 -1.60 15.28 15.64
N LYS A 38 -2.05 15.53 16.87
CA LYS A 38 -1.21 15.30 18.05
C LYS A 38 -0.96 13.80 18.24
N ARG A 39 -1.95 12.96 17.92
CA ARG A 39 -1.90 11.50 17.98
C ARG A 39 -2.74 10.89 16.87
N VAL A 40 -2.22 9.90 16.18
CA VAL A 40 -2.87 9.19 15.07
C VAL A 40 -3.28 7.81 15.55
N ARG A 41 -4.57 7.48 15.53
CA ARG A 41 -5.06 6.13 15.84
C ARG A 41 -4.93 5.23 14.64
N VAL A 42 -4.25 4.11 14.81
CA VAL A 42 -4.05 3.09 13.79
C VAL A 42 -4.74 1.79 14.20
N ALA A 43 -5.77 1.41 13.47
CA ALA A 43 -6.47 0.15 13.66
C ALA A 43 -5.91 -0.91 12.72
N PHE A 44 -5.46 -2.03 13.27
CA PHE A 44 -5.11 -3.23 12.50
C PHE A 44 -6.32 -4.16 12.49
N MET A 45 -6.97 -4.27 11.34
CA MET A 45 -8.13 -5.14 11.17
C MET A 45 -7.66 -6.58 10.97
N VAL A 46 -7.78 -7.40 12.01
CA VAL A 46 -7.28 -8.77 12.02
C VAL A 46 -8.41 -9.78 12.07
N GLY A 47 -8.13 -10.99 11.66
CA GLY A 47 -9.01 -12.16 11.71
C GLY A 47 -8.19 -13.43 11.78
N HIS A 48 -8.84 -14.59 11.76
CA HIS A 48 -8.12 -15.86 11.67
C HIS A 48 -7.24 -15.91 10.42
N HIS A 49 -6.08 -16.55 10.54
CA HIS A 49 -5.05 -16.67 9.52
C HIS A 49 -4.51 -15.32 9.04
N ALA A 50 -4.62 -14.26 9.86
CA ALA A 50 -3.95 -13.00 9.53
C ALA A 50 -2.45 -13.25 9.37
N ASN A 51 -1.88 -12.71 8.29
CA ASN A 51 -0.46 -12.87 8.02
C ASN A 51 0.35 -12.06 9.05
N VAL A 52 1.31 -12.72 9.72
CA VAL A 52 2.06 -12.13 10.82
C VAL A 52 2.85 -10.91 10.34
N ILE A 53 3.60 -11.00 9.25
CA ILE A 53 4.45 -9.89 8.80
C ILE A 53 3.63 -8.74 8.19
N ASP A 54 2.47 -9.03 7.57
CA ASP A 54 1.56 -8.00 7.06
C ASP A 54 1.00 -7.14 8.20
N THR A 55 0.91 -7.72 9.39
CA THR A 55 0.47 -7.04 10.62
C THR A 55 1.65 -6.43 11.37
N ALA A 56 2.66 -7.24 11.71
CA ALA A 56 3.79 -6.84 12.55
C ALA A 56 4.73 -5.85 11.87
N GLY A 57 4.95 -5.96 10.55
CA GLY A 57 5.81 -5.02 9.82
C GLY A 57 5.32 -3.57 9.90
N PRO A 58 4.08 -3.26 9.48
CA PRO A 58 3.52 -1.93 9.67
C PRO A 58 3.36 -1.53 11.14
N TRP A 59 3.07 -2.48 12.03
CA TRP A 59 2.97 -2.22 13.47
C TRP A 59 4.26 -1.63 14.02
N GLU A 60 5.41 -2.28 13.76
CA GLU A 60 6.72 -1.77 14.21
C GLU A 60 7.02 -0.40 13.62
N VAL A 61 6.74 -0.16 12.34
CA VAL A 61 6.94 1.17 11.75
C VAL A 61 6.20 2.25 12.52
N PHE A 62 4.91 2.05 12.81
CA PHE A 62 4.12 3.06 13.53
C PHE A 62 4.50 3.15 15.01
N GLN A 63 4.91 2.04 15.64
CA GLN A 63 5.36 2.00 17.02
C GLN A 63 6.65 2.79 17.22
N ASP A 64 7.61 2.60 16.29
CA ASP A 64 8.96 3.17 16.40
C ASP A 64 9.07 4.57 15.80
N ALA A 65 8.01 5.08 15.14
CA ALA A 65 7.98 6.43 14.64
C ALA A 65 8.02 7.44 15.80
N SER A 66 9.01 8.34 15.76
CA SER A 66 9.16 9.44 16.70
C SER A 66 9.31 10.76 15.96
N THR A 67 8.67 11.82 16.42
CA THR A 67 8.81 13.13 15.81
C THR A 67 10.08 13.84 16.28
N PRO A 68 10.69 14.73 15.47
CA PRO A 68 11.85 15.52 15.90
C PRO A 68 11.60 16.39 17.15
N ALA A 69 10.33 16.66 17.46
CA ALA A 69 9.94 17.40 18.66
C ALA A 69 10.03 16.55 19.96
N GLY A 70 10.37 15.24 19.84
CA GLY A 70 10.47 14.34 20.98
C GLY A 70 9.10 13.90 21.51
N ASP A 71 8.04 14.05 20.72
CA ASP A 71 6.73 13.50 21.08
C ASP A 71 6.82 11.98 21.05
N ASP A 72 6.88 11.37 22.23
CA ASP A 72 6.86 9.93 22.40
C ASP A 72 5.52 9.38 21.88
N ALA A 73 5.61 8.41 20.96
CA ALA A 73 4.49 7.67 20.38
C ALA A 73 3.42 8.55 19.70
N PRO A 74 3.72 9.13 18.50
CA PRO A 74 2.73 9.91 17.73
C PRO A 74 1.59 9.04 17.19
N PHE A 75 1.72 7.71 17.26
CA PHE A 75 0.70 6.74 16.86
C PHE A 75 0.17 5.96 18.06
N GLU A 76 -1.14 5.75 18.09
CA GLU A 76 -1.84 4.87 19.03
C GLU A 76 -2.33 3.64 18.28
N LEU A 77 -1.73 2.48 18.58
CA LEU A 77 -1.95 1.25 17.83
C LEU A 77 -2.93 0.32 18.56
N TYR A 78 -3.82 -0.28 17.80
CA TYR A 78 -4.71 -1.31 18.33
C TYR A 78 -5.16 -2.28 17.23
N THR A 79 -5.51 -3.50 17.65
CA THR A 79 -6.10 -4.51 16.79
C THR A 79 -7.62 -4.54 16.93
N VAL A 80 -8.31 -4.78 15.82
CA VAL A 80 -9.78 -4.91 15.76
C VAL A 80 -10.12 -6.22 15.07
N ALA A 81 -11.03 -6.99 15.68
CA ALA A 81 -11.52 -8.25 15.14
C ALA A 81 -13.06 -8.30 15.12
N PRO A 82 -13.70 -9.23 14.36
CA PRO A 82 -15.14 -9.39 14.37
C PRO A 82 -15.69 -9.68 15.77
N GLU A 83 -14.99 -10.47 16.53
CA GLU A 83 -15.39 -10.96 17.86
C GLU A 83 -14.22 -10.96 18.84
N ASP A 84 -14.53 -11.03 20.11
CA ASP A 84 -13.55 -11.19 21.18
C ASP A 84 -13.06 -12.63 21.24
N GLY A 85 -11.81 -12.83 21.64
CA GLY A 85 -11.20 -14.14 21.78
C GLY A 85 -9.84 -14.25 21.12
N LEU A 86 -9.19 -15.40 21.30
CA LEU A 86 -7.88 -15.66 20.69
C LEU A 86 -8.02 -15.93 19.20
N LEU A 87 -7.30 -15.16 18.40
CA LEU A 87 -7.15 -15.37 16.97
C LEU A 87 -5.85 -16.14 16.69
N GLU A 88 -5.93 -17.14 15.84
CA GLU A 88 -4.75 -17.84 15.34
C GLU A 88 -4.32 -17.23 14.00
N MET A 89 -3.14 -16.62 13.99
CA MET A 89 -2.48 -16.06 12.81
C MET A 89 -1.70 -17.14 12.05
N THR A 90 -1.08 -16.76 10.93
CA THR A 90 -0.20 -17.67 10.19
C THR A 90 0.93 -18.18 11.08
N GLY A 91 1.33 -19.44 10.86
CA GLY A 91 2.36 -20.10 11.68
C GLY A 91 1.93 -20.46 13.10
N GLY A 92 0.64 -20.32 13.44
CA GLY A 92 0.10 -20.70 14.75
C GLY A 92 0.29 -19.64 15.86
N LEU A 93 0.76 -18.42 15.51
CA LEU A 93 0.84 -17.32 16.47
C LEU A 93 -0.58 -16.95 16.94
N LYS A 94 -0.76 -16.81 18.25
CA LYS A 94 -2.07 -16.43 18.83
C LYS A 94 -2.00 -15.04 19.40
N ILE A 95 -3.01 -14.22 19.08
CA ILE A 95 -3.17 -12.87 19.62
C ILE A 95 -4.58 -12.67 20.17
N GLN A 96 -4.69 -11.84 21.19
CA GLN A 96 -5.95 -11.31 21.70
C GLN A 96 -6.17 -9.93 21.06
N PRO A 97 -7.26 -9.65 20.33
CA PRO A 97 -7.53 -8.32 19.80
C PRO A 97 -7.82 -7.33 20.95
N HIS A 98 -7.47 -6.05 20.73
CA HIS A 98 -7.77 -4.98 21.69
C HIS A 98 -9.25 -4.63 21.71
N TYR A 99 -9.89 -4.69 20.54
CA TYR A 99 -11.29 -4.30 20.34
C TYR A 99 -11.99 -5.26 19.40
N THR A 100 -13.31 -5.32 19.54
CA THR A 100 -14.18 -5.86 18.50
C THR A 100 -14.65 -4.76 17.55
N ILE A 101 -15.19 -5.15 16.39
CA ILE A 101 -15.82 -4.21 15.44
C ILE A 101 -17.01 -3.45 16.06
N GLY A 102 -17.56 -3.94 17.19
CA GLY A 102 -18.69 -3.32 17.90
C GLY A 102 -18.29 -2.20 18.86
N ASN A 103 -17.02 -2.17 19.32
CA ASN A 103 -16.57 -1.22 20.34
C ASN A 103 -15.25 -0.50 19.99
N ALA A 104 -14.68 -0.77 18.82
CA ALA A 104 -13.44 -0.13 18.40
C ALA A 104 -13.63 1.38 18.25
N PRO A 105 -12.68 2.20 18.76
CA PRO A 105 -12.70 3.65 18.53
C PRO A 105 -12.48 3.96 17.03
N GLN A 106 -13.01 5.12 16.58
CA GLN A 106 -12.80 5.55 15.20
C GLN A 106 -11.31 5.74 14.91
N PRO A 107 -10.73 5.02 13.92
CA PRO A 107 -9.33 5.17 13.54
C PRO A 107 -9.10 6.38 12.61
N ASN A 108 -7.85 6.83 12.57
CA ASN A 108 -7.34 7.73 11.53
C ASN A 108 -6.69 6.95 10.40
N VAL A 109 -6.10 5.80 10.72
CA VAL A 109 -5.53 4.85 9.76
C VAL A 109 -6.10 3.46 10.00
N ILE A 110 -6.46 2.75 8.94
CA ILE A 110 -6.77 1.32 9.00
C ILE A 110 -5.71 0.56 8.21
N VAL A 111 -5.13 -0.48 8.82
CA VAL A 111 -4.26 -1.46 8.17
C VAL A 111 -5.03 -2.76 8.00
N VAL A 112 -5.11 -3.26 6.78
CA VAL A 112 -5.82 -4.50 6.43
C VAL A 112 -4.80 -5.52 5.92
N PRO A 113 -4.27 -6.40 6.78
CA PRO A 113 -3.40 -7.51 6.37
C PRO A 113 -4.19 -8.58 5.60
N ALA A 114 -3.48 -9.51 4.97
CA ALA A 114 -4.10 -10.75 4.50
C ALA A 114 -4.70 -11.51 5.69
N HIS A 115 -6.00 -11.80 5.65
CA HIS A 115 -6.70 -12.57 6.69
C HIS A 115 -8.04 -13.11 6.17
N GLN A 116 -8.62 -14.05 6.90
CA GLN A 116 -10.01 -14.46 6.67
C GLN A 116 -10.95 -13.39 7.23
N SER A 117 -11.75 -12.78 6.35
CA SER A 117 -12.71 -11.75 6.75
C SER A 117 -14.14 -12.28 6.70
N THR A 118 -15.00 -11.77 7.60
CA THR A 118 -16.44 -12.00 7.58
C THR A 118 -17.16 -10.85 6.86
N SER A 119 -18.47 -11.02 6.59
CA SER A 119 -19.32 -9.93 6.08
C SER A 119 -19.33 -8.74 7.02
N GLU A 120 -19.48 -9.00 8.30
CA GLU A 120 -19.54 -7.98 9.36
C GLU A 120 -18.24 -7.17 9.45
N SER A 121 -17.09 -7.84 9.32
CA SER A 121 -15.80 -7.14 9.31
C SER A 121 -15.61 -6.27 8.06
N ARG A 122 -16.10 -6.69 6.89
CA ARG A 122 -16.10 -5.87 5.68
C ARG A 122 -17.05 -4.68 5.79
N ASP A 123 -18.22 -4.86 6.38
CA ASP A 123 -19.15 -3.77 6.63
C ASP A 123 -18.58 -2.73 7.60
N TRP A 124 -17.89 -3.19 8.66
CA TRP A 124 -17.16 -2.30 9.56
C TRP A 124 -16.06 -1.56 8.79
N LEU A 125 -15.24 -2.26 8.00
CA LEU A 125 -14.19 -1.66 7.19
C LEU A 125 -14.73 -0.53 6.30
N LYS A 126 -15.84 -0.79 5.59
CA LYS A 126 -16.49 0.19 4.73
C LYS A 126 -16.97 1.42 5.50
N ARG A 127 -17.61 1.21 6.66
CA ARG A 127 -18.08 2.32 7.50
C ARG A 127 -16.93 3.10 8.12
N ALA A 128 -15.97 2.42 8.73
CA ALA A 128 -14.85 3.04 9.44
C ALA A 128 -13.94 3.83 8.49
N SER A 129 -13.68 3.30 7.28
CA SER A 129 -12.84 3.98 6.27
C SER A 129 -13.39 5.32 5.81
N ALA A 130 -14.71 5.56 5.93
CA ALA A 130 -15.29 6.85 5.58
C ALA A 130 -14.74 8.01 6.44
N GLY A 131 -14.32 7.71 7.68
CA GLY A 131 -13.77 8.69 8.64
C GLY A 131 -12.25 8.61 8.80
N THR A 132 -11.52 7.80 8.01
CA THR A 132 -10.07 7.72 8.07
C THR A 132 -9.37 8.75 7.20
N ASP A 133 -8.14 9.09 7.56
CA ASP A 133 -7.22 9.82 6.70
C ASP A 133 -6.62 8.87 5.64
N VAL A 134 -6.29 7.62 6.06
CA VAL A 134 -5.78 6.56 5.17
C VAL A 134 -6.37 5.20 5.55
N THR A 135 -6.81 4.44 4.55
CA THR A 135 -7.08 3.01 4.67
C THR A 135 -6.11 2.27 3.77
N MET A 136 -5.23 1.45 4.36
CA MET A 136 -4.19 0.74 3.64
C MET A 136 -4.34 -0.77 3.75
N SER A 137 -3.98 -1.49 2.68
CA SER A 137 -3.91 -2.95 2.70
C SER A 137 -2.50 -3.45 2.46
N VAL A 138 -2.21 -4.64 2.97
CA VAL A 138 -0.98 -5.38 2.69
C VAL A 138 -1.37 -6.74 2.09
N CYS A 139 -0.62 -7.18 1.08
CA CYS A 139 -0.79 -8.50 0.48
C CYS A 139 -2.22 -8.70 -0.07
N THR A 140 -2.85 -9.84 0.21
CA THR A 140 -4.24 -10.12 -0.19
C THR A 140 -5.29 -9.35 0.63
N GLY A 141 -4.89 -8.52 1.59
CA GLY A 141 -5.79 -7.52 2.20
C GLY A 141 -6.46 -6.60 1.17
N ALA A 142 -5.83 -6.39 0.00
CA ALA A 142 -6.41 -5.64 -1.11
C ALA A 142 -7.75 -6.23 -1.60
N PHE A 143 -7.94 -7.56 -1.53
CA PHE A 143 -9.22 -8.20 -1.86
C PHE A 143 -10.34 -7.74 -0.93
N GLN A 144 -10.04 -7.46 0.33
CA GLN A 144 -11.05 -6.96 1.26
C GLN A 144 -11.48 -5.55 0.90
N LEU A 145 -10.52 -4.68 0.55
CA LEU A 145 -10.81 -3.34 0.06
C LEU A 145 -11.63 -3.39 -1.24
N ALA A 146 -11.27 -4.28 -2.17
CA ALA A 146 -12.01 -4.46 -3.42
C ALA A 146 -13.46 -4.90 -3.18
N ARG A 147 -13.69 -5.90 -2.31
CA ARG A 147 -15.03 -6.40 -1.98
C ARG A 147 -15.91 -5.37 -1.28
N THR A 148 -15.34 -4.38 -0.62
CA THR A 148 -16.10 -3.26 -0.05
C THR A 148 -16.39 -2.13 -1.04
N GLY A 149 -15.83 -2.19 -2.24
CA GLY A 149 -15.93 -1.15 -3.26
C GLY A 149 -14.96 0.01 -3.06
N LEU A 150 -14.06 -0.05 -2.08
CA LEU A 150 -13.10 1.03 -1.79
C LEU A 150 -12.04 1.21 -2.86
N LEU A 151 -11.83 0.22 -3.74
CA LEU A 151 -10.89 0.30 -4.86
C LEU A 151 -11.54 0.62 -6.21
N THR A 152 -12.85 0.86 -6.26
CA THR A 152 -13.54 1.14 -7.52
C THR A 152 -13.01 2.42 -8.17
N GLY A 153 -12.49 2.28 -9.41
CA GLY A 153 -12.00 3.41 -10.20
C GLY A 153 -10.66 3.98 -9.78
N ILE A 154 -9.93 3.33 -8.87
CA ILE A 154 -8.59 3.75 -8.46
C ILE A 154 -7.57 2.64 -8.69
N PRO A 155 -6.29 2.98 -8.96
CA PRO A 155 -5.24 1.98 -9.12
C PRO A 155 -4.91 1.32 -7.79
N ALA A 156 -4.57 0.02 -7.86
CA ALA A 156 -4.22 -0.79 -6.70
C ALA A 156 -3.17 -1.84 -7.03
N THR A 157 -2.52 -2.37 -6.01
CA THR A 157 -1.67 -3.57 -6.10
C THR A 157 -2.04 -4.58 -5.04
N THR A 158 -1.52 -5.79 -5.15
CA THR A 158 -1.69 -6.89 -4.21
C THR A 158 -0.43 -7.78 -4.23
N HIS A 159 -0.41 -8.88 -3.51
CA HIS A 159 0.68 -9.85 -3.57
C HIS A 159 0.84 -10.42 -4.99
N HIS A 160 2.07 -10.53 -5.48
CA HIS A 160 2.39 -10.86 -6.88
C HIS A 160 1.79 -12.21 -7.33
N GLU A 161 1.76 -13.21 -6.48
CA GLU A 161 1.15 -14.52 -6.80
C GLU A 161 -0.37 -14.44 -7.01
N PHE A 162 -1.01 -13.37 -6.55
CA PHE A 162 -2.46 -13.17 -6.65
C PHE A 162 -2.87 -12.15 -7.70
N PHE A 163 -1.94 -11.63 -8.51
CA PHE A 163 -2.25 -10.64 -9.54
C PHE A 163 -3.33 -11.10 -10.52
N ASP A 164 -3.22 -12.32 -11.03
CA ASP A 164 -4.17 -12.82 -12.03
C ASP A 164 -5.54 -13.12 -11.43
N SER A 165 -5.60 -13.67 -10.22
CA SER A 165 -6.84 -13.88 -9.51
C SER A 165 -7.52 -12.57 -9.13
N PHE A 166 -6.75 -11.56 -8.70
CA PHE A 166 -7.27 -10.23 -8.40
C PHE A 166 -7.86 -9.55 -9.65
N ALA A 167 -7.12 -9.54 -10.75
CA ALA A 167 -7.59 -8.95 -12.00
C ALA A 167 -8.84 -9.67 -12.56
N LYS A 168 -8.93 -10.98 -12.37
CA LYS A 168 -10.10 -11.77 -12.78
C LYS A 168 -11.32 -11.48 -11.91
N GLU A 169 -11.14 -11.35 -10.58
CA GLU A 169 -12.25 -11.10 -9.63
C GLU A 169 -12.73 -9.64 -9.71
N PHE A 170 -11.81 -8.69 -10.00
CA PHE A 170 -12.09 -7.25 -9.99
C PHE A 170 -11.58 -6.57 -11.28
N PRO A 171 -12.21 -6.86 -12.44
CA PRO A 171 -11.76 -6.37 -13.75
C PRO A 171 -11.83 -4.84 -13.89
N ASP A 172 -12.63 -4.16 -13.06
CA ASP A 172 -12.79 -2.70 -13.09
C ASP A 172 -11.74 -1.96 -12.25
N ILE A 173 -10.83 -2.69 -11.56
CA ILE A 173 -9.73 -2.10 -10.79
C ILE A 173 -8.46 -2.09 -11.63
N GLU A 174 -7.81 -0.93 -11.74
CA GLU A 174 -6.53 -0.82 -12.44
C GLU A 174 -5.40 -1.46 -11.62
N LEU A 175 -5.09 -2.73 -11.90
CA LEU A 175 -4.05 -3.46 -11.20
C LEU A 175 -2.64 -3.00 -11.64
N ARG A 176 -1.88 -2.45 -10.71
CA ARG A 176 -0.47 -2.05 -10.87
C ARG A 176 0.44 -3.19 -10.42
N ARG A 177 1.02 -3.92 -11.41
CA ARG A 177 1.94 -5.04 -11.17
C ARG A 177 3.35 -4.54 -10.89
N GLY A 178 4.07 -5.24 -10.03
CA GLY A 178 5.50 -5.00 -9.78
C GLY A 178 5.84 -3.80 -8.87
N LEU A 179 4.84 -3.05 -8.42
CA LEU A 179 5.06 -1.96 -7.48
C LEU A 179 5.04 -2.48 -6.03
N ARG A 180 5.89 -1.89 -5.19
CA ARG A 180 5.88 -2.18 -3.75
C ARG A 180 4.59 -1.73 -3.11
N PHE A 181 4.09 -0.56 -3.51
CA PHE A 181 2.77 -0.05 -3.10
C PHE A 181 2.20 0.92 -4.15
N VAL A 182 0.92 1.19 -4.01
CA VAL A 182 0.18 2.22 -4.76
C VAL A 182 -0.55 3.08 -3.74
N ASP A 183 -0.30 4.38 -3.75
CA ASP A 183 -1.01 5.37 -2.94
C ASP A 183 -1.96 6.17 -3.83
N SER A 184 -3.26 6.06 -3.59
CA SER A 184 -4.34 6.78 -4.27
C SER A 184 -4.98 7.84 -3.35
N GLY A 185 -4.22 8.38 -2.39
CA GLY A 185 -4.66 9.43 -1.47
C GLY A 185 -5.21 8.87 -0.17
N ARG A 186 -6.53 8.66 -0.08
CA ARG A 186 -7.16 8.06 1.11
C ARG A 186 -7.09 6.55 1.16
N ILE A 187 -6.91 5.92 0.01
CA ILE A 187 -6.77 4.47 -0.09
C ILE A 187 -5.39 4.16 -0.63
N ALA A 188 -4.69 3.24 0.00
CA ALA A 188 -3.39 2.77 -0.44
C ALA A 188 -3.30 1.24 -0.36
N THR A 189 -2.53 0.62 -1.24
CA THR A 189 -2.38 -0.83 -1.26
C THR A 189 -0.91 -1.19 -1.40
N ALA A 190 -0.42 -2.13 -0.59
CA ALA A 190 0.91 -2.69 -0.70
C ALA A 190 0.88 -4.09 -1.31
N GLY A 191 1.96 -4.46 -1.96
CA GLY A 191 2.25 -5.82 -2.38
C GLY A 191 2.36 -6.78 -1.21
N GLY A 192 3.09 -7.90 -1.38
CA GLY A 192 3.19 -8.92 -0.34
C GLY A 192 4.17 -8.56 0.79
N LEU A 193 3.82 -9.02 1.98
CA LEU A 193 4.73 -9.16 3.12
C LEU A 193 5.46 -7.84 3.47
N THR A 194 6.77 -7.77 3.23
CA THR A 194 7.62 -6.61 3.56
C THR A 194 7.23 -5.31 2.83
N SER A 195 6.41 -5.37 1.77
CA SER A 195 5.88 -4.17 1.13
C SER A 195 4.98 -3.33 2.06
N GLY A 196 4.42 -3.98 3.09
CA GLY A 196 3.67 -3.28 4.14
C GLY A 196 4.52 -2.33 4.96
N ILE A 197 5.82 -2.65 5.14
CA ILE A 197 6.80 -1.77 5.83
C ILE A 197 7.00 -0.50 5.00
N ASP A 198 7.23 -0.63 3.68
CA ASP A 198 7.40 0.52 2.79
C ASP A 198 6.17 1.43 2.82
N LEU A 199 4.97 0.85 2.70
CA LEU A 199 3.74 1.64 2.73
C LEU A 199 3.52 2.32 4.10
N ALA A 200 3.84 1.66 5.20
CA ALA A 200 3.73 2.26 6.53
C ALA A 200 4.71 3.44 6.71
N LEU A 201 5.97 3.30 6.30
CA LEU A 201 6.95 4.39 6.28
C LEU A 201 6.49 5.55 5.39
N HIS A 202 5.89 5.24 4.24
CA HIS A 202 5.29 6.25 3.37
C HIS A 202 4.15 7.00 4.08
N VAL A 203 3.27 6.31 4.81
CA VAL A 203 2.20 6.94 5.61
C VAL A 203 2.79 7.80 6.74
N VAL A 204 3.85 7.34 7.42
CA VAL A 204 4.59 8.17 8.40
C VAL A 204 5.11 9.45 7.74
N SER A 205 5.71 9.35 6.55
CA SER A 205 6.21 10.52 5.82
C SER A 205 5.10 11.51 5.46
N ARG A 206 3.91 11.04 5.13
CA ARG A 206 2.75 11.89 4.83
C ARG A 206 2.21 12.62 6.05
N TYR A 207 2.34 12.07 7.27
CA TYR A 207 1.92 12.73 8.51
C TYR A 207 2.99 13.67 9.07
N TYR A 208 4.26 13.22 9.10
CA TYR A 208 5.30 13.84 9.90
C TYR A 208 6.56 14.22 9.10
N GLY A 209 6.55 14.03 7.79
CA GLY A 209 7.65 14.38 6.90
C GLY A 209 8.63 13.23 6.65
N VAL A 210 9.41 13.41 5.57
CA VAL A 210 10.39 12.42 5.09
C VAL A 210 11.48 12.14 6.11
N GLU A 211 11.90 13.16 6.88
CA GLU A 211 12.94 13.04 7.92
C GLU A 211 12.49 12.09 9.03
N THR A 212 11.23 12.17 9.47
CA THR A 212 10.67 11.25 10.47
C THR A 212 10.66 9.82 9.96
N ALA A 213 10.16 9.60 8.73
CA ALA A 213 10.16 8.27 8.13
C ALA A 213 11.57 7.71 7.93
N ALA A 214 12.54 8.54 7.52
CA ALA A 214 13.93 8.13 7.37
C ALA A 214 14.58 7.76 8.72
N ALA A 215 14.30 8.51 9.77
CA ALA A 215 14.78 8.20 11.12
C ALA A 215 14.18 6.89 11.64
N THR A 216 12.88 6.66 11.38
CA THR A 216 12.19 5.40 11.72
C THR A 216 12.81 4.21 10.97
N ALA A 217 13.01 4.33 9.65
CA ALA A 217 13.64 3.28 8.84
C ALA A 217 15.06 2.96 9.35
N ALA A 218 15.85 4.00 9.67
CA ALA A 218 17.20 3.83 10.21
C ALA A 218 17.21 3.14 11.59
N TYR A 219 16.28 3.49 12.47
CA TYR A 219 16.13 2.85 13.79
C TYR A 219 15.77 1.36 13.65
N MET A 220 14.90 1.04 12.69
CA MET A 220 14.52 -0.35 12.36
C MET A 220 15.59 -1.12 11.58
N GLU A 221 16.74 -0.52 11.27
CA GLU A 221 17.75 -1.09 10.36
C GLU A 221 17.18 -1.50 8.98
N TYR A 222 16.11 -0.81 8.55
CA TYR A 222 15.44 -1.07 7.29
C TYR A 222 16.07 -0.27 6.15
N THR A 223 16.72 -0.96 5.21
CA THR A 223 17.58 -0.36 4.18
C THR A 223 16.89 -0.09 2.84
N SER A 224 15.62 -0.47 2.66
CA SER A 224 14.86 -0.15 1.45
C SER A 224 14.51 1.32 1.39
N ASP A 225 14.65 1.93 0.21
CA ASP A 225 14.21 3.29 -0.08
C ASP A 225 12.86 3.35 -0.83
N ALA A 226 12.23 2.20 -1.08
CA ALA A 226 11.00 2.10 -1.87
C ALA A 226 9.82 2.88 -1.24
N TRP A 227 9.84 3.14 0.06
CA TRP A 227 8.84 3.94 0.77
C TRP A 227 8.80 5.42 0.38
N ARG A 228 9.84 5.91 -0.33
CA ARG A 228 9.87 7.31 -0.80
C ARG A 228 8.94 7.58 -1.99
N GLY A 229 8.46 6.50 -2.67
CA GLY A 229 7.57 6.58 -3.82
C GLY A 229 8.29 6.65 -5.14
#